data_aa0c22f4f7cf53000a341d27a85da176
#
_entry.id   aa0c22f4f7cf53000a341d27a85da176
#
_cell.length_a   1.000
_cell.length_b   1.000
_cell.length_c   1.000
_cell.angle_alpha   90.00
_cell.angle_beta   90.00
_cell.angle_gamma   90.00
#
_symmetry.space_group_name_H-M   'P 1'
#
loop_
_entity.id
_entity.type
_entity.pdbx_description
1 polymer ?
#
loop_
_entity_poly.entity_id
_entity_poly.type
_entity_poly.pdbx_seq_one_letter_code
_entity_poly.pdbx_strand_id
1 'polypeptide(L)'
;MNNLDKQYQELLLDIIQNGSKKSDRTGTGTISVFGRQIRHKMSEGFPLLTTKKMAWKSLVTELLWFLRGDTNIKYLLENNCHIWNGDAYKNYKSQVPDEVKEFSSQSNLNLSMQDFIQRILEDSDFAKKWGDLGPVYGAQWRKWDSKERIVIGHNGMYNEFGTIVIDQISKLINDLKTNPDSRRLMVSAWNVDELDKMVLPPCHYGFQVYTTELTYQERYKIWFSRNYETGMEYNESTTPDFDNSYYDPTPTRKISLMWNQRSVDSFLGLPFNIASYGLLLEIIAREVNMVPDELIGNLGDVHLYSNHLEQAKEQIMRKPFNLPILEISLGEPSIIESPENWSPSDFIVKNYESHNTIKAPLSN
;
A
#
# COMPACT_ATOMS: atom_id res chain seq x y z
N MET A 1 1.60 6.71 24.22
CA MET A 1 0.91 5.40 24.35
C MET A 1 0.46 5.00 22.96
N ASN A 2 0.85 3.84 22.48
CA ASN A 2 0.54 3.41 21.09
C ASN A 2 -0.97 3.13 20.93
N ASN A 3 -1.66 4.08 20.34
CA ASN A 3 -3.11 4.02 20.13
C ASN A 3 -3.49 3.15 18.91
N LEU A 4 -2.59 3.04 17.92
CA LEU A 4 -2.83 2.24 16.72
C LEU A 4 -2.94 0.75 17.03
N ASP A 5 -1.98 0.18 17.76
CA ASP A 5 -2.03 -1.24 18.17
C ASP A 5 -3.28 -1.53 19.02
N LYS A 6 -3.69 -0.59 19.88
CA LYS A 6 -4.93 -0.76 20.66
C LYS A 6 -6.17 -0.82 19.78
N GLN A 7 -6.34 0.11 18.83
CA GLN A 7 -7.46 0.08 17.89
C GLN A 7 -7.48 -1.23 17.10
N TYR A 8 -6.29 -1.71 16.69
CA TYR A 8 -6.17 -2.97 15.97
C TYR A 8 -6.57 -4.18 16.85
N GLN A 9 -6.13 -4.21 18.11
CA GLN A 9 -6.51 -5.27 19.06
C GLN A 9 -8.01 -5.23 19.39
N GLU A 10 -8.60 -4.03 19.55
CA GLU A 10 -10.02 -3.83 19.73
C GLU A 10 -10.83 -4.30 18.51
N LEU A 11 -10.32 -4.06 17.29
CA LEU A 11 -10.92 -4.58 16.07
C LEU A 11 -10.91 -6.12 16.02
N LEU A 12 -9.80 -6.76 16.35
CA LEU A 12 -9.74 -8.23 16.43
C LEU A 12 -10.73 -8.78 17.46
N LEU A 13 -10.84 -8.12 18.61
CA LEU A 13 -11.79 -8.50 19.66
C LEU A 13 -13.23 -8.33 19.20
N ASP A 14 -13.56 -7.24 18.53
CA ASP A 14 -14.87 -6.96 17.95
C ASP A 14 -15.28 -8.04 16.95
N ILE A 15 -14.38 -8.46 16.05
CA ILE A 15 -14.65 -9.53 15.09
C ILE A 15 -14.96 -10.84 15.83
N ILE A 16 -14.18 -11.19 16.87
CA ILE A 16 -14.37 -12.43 17.63
C ILE A 16 -15.69 -12.43 18.39
N GLN A 17 -16.07 -11.29 18.98
CA GLN A 17 -17.25 -11.19 19.84
C GLN A 17 -18.55 -10.97 19.08
N ASN A 18 -18.52 -10.14 18.04
CA ASN A 18 -19.70 -9.62 17.35
C ASN A 18 -19.81 -10.08 15.90
N GLY A 19 -18.79 -10.77 15.38
CA GLY A 19 -18.75 -11.19 13.98
C GLY A 19 -19.69 -12.34 13.64
N SER A 20 -20.16 -12.34 12.41
CA SER A 20 -20.97 -13.42 11.84
C SER A 20 -20.08 -14.44 11.14
N LYS A 21 -20.36 -15.74 11.36
CA LYS A 21 -19.67 -16.81 10.65
C LYS A 21 -20.13 -16.88 9.20
N LYS A 22 -19.20 -17.02 8.28
CA LYS A 22 -19.45 -17.17 6.85
C LYS A 22 -18.57 -18.24 6.24
N SER A 23 -19.08 -18.91 5.20
CA SER A 23 -18.25 -19.64 4.26
C SER A 23 -17.51 -18.64 3.37
N ASP A 24 -16.35 -19.00 2.88
CA ASP A 24 -15.56 -18.18 1.96
C ASP A 24 -15.05 -19.00 0.76
N ARG A 25 -14.49 -18.33 -0.23
CA ARG A 25 -13.95 -18.94 -1.45
C ARG A 25 -12.85 -19.98 -1.19
N THR A 26 -12.12 -19.86 -0.10
CA THR A 26 -11.01 -20.76 0.25
C THR A 26 -11.47 -22.03 0.97
N GLY A 27 -12.71 -22.08 1.43
CA GLY A 27 -13.25 -23.19 2.25
C GLY A 27 -12.77 -23.19 3.70
N THR A 28 -11.93 -22.21 4.12
CA THR A 28 -11.44 -22.10 5.49
C THR A 28 -12.53 -21.65 6.47
N GLY A 29 -13.47 -20.84 5.99
CA GLY A 29 -14.47 -20.14 6.79
C GLY A 29 -13.92 -18.90 7.48
N THR A 30 -14.79 -17.93 7.71
CA THR A 30 -14.44 -16.65 8.32
C THR A 30 -15.45 -16.26 9.41
N ILE A 31 -15.01 -15.39 10.31
CA ILE A 31 -15.89 -14.59 11.17
C ILE A 31 -15.69 -13.15 10.74
N SER A 32 -16.76 -12.39 10.47
CA SER A 32 -16.65 -11.04 9.95
C SER A 32 -17.62 -10.05 10.56
N VAL A 33 -17.20 -8.79 10.61
CA VAL A 33 -18.03 -7.60 10.86
C VAL A 33 -18.00 -6.72 9.62
N PHE A 34 -18.99 -5.85 9.43
CA PHE A 34 -19.08 -5.00 8.27
C PHE A 34 -18.99 -3.52 8.65
N GLY A 35 -18.16 -2.77 7.92
CA GLY A 35 -18.02 -1.33 8.06
C GLY A 35 -17.32 -0.93 9.36
N ARG A 36 -15.99 -0.89 9.34
CA ARG A 36 -15.15 -0.41 10.45
C ARG A 36 -14.16 0.63 9.96
N GLN A 37 -13.59 1.39 10.88
CA GLN A 37 -12.58 2.39 10.54
C GLN A 37 -11.43 2.31 11.53
N ILE A 38 -10.20 2.49 11.03
CA ILE A 38 -8.99 2.72 11.82
C ILE A 38 -8.48 4.12 11.50
N ARG A 39 -8.05 4.86 12.53
CA ARG A 39 -7.45 6.19 12.41
C ARG A 39 -6.13 6.26 13.15
N HIS A 40 -5.15 6.88 12.51
CA HIS A 40 -3.84 7.09 13.10
C HIS A 40 -3.31 8.48 12.78
N LYS A 41 -2.80 9.19 13.78
CA LYS A 41 -2.06 10.44 13.60
C LYS A 41 -0.59 10.14 13.35
N MET A 42 -0.07 10.56 12.20
CA MET A 42 1.32 10.30 11.81
C MET A 42 2.33 10.92 12.79
N SER A 43 1.93 11.96 13.52
CA SER A 43 2.74 12.57 14.60
C SER A 43 2.95 11.66 15.83
N GLU A 44 2.19 10.57 15.97
CA GLU A 44 2.38 9.58 17.05
C GLU A 44 3.47 8.55 16.73
N GLY A 45 4.00 8.56 15.51
CA GLY A 45 5.01 7.65 14.97
C GLY A 45 4.52 6.93 13.71
N PHE A 46 5.43 6.25 13.04
CA PHE A 46 5.09 5.53 11.81
C PHE A 46 4.18 4.32 12.10
N PRO A 47 3.09 4.10 11.33
CA PRO A 47 2.05 3.12 11.64
C PRO A 47 2.46 1.67 11.34
N LEU A 48 3.49 1.19 11.99
CA LEU A 48 3.96 -0.19 11.93
C LEU A 48 3.63 -0.89 13.25
N LEU A 49 2.74 -1.88 13.21
CA LEU A 49 2.29 -2.57 14.42
C LEU A 49 3.46 -3.17 15.20
N THR A 50 3.35 -3.13 16.53
CA THR A 50 4.37 -3.62 17.46
C THR A 50 3.98 -4.91 18.18
N THR A 51 2.70 -5.26 18.18
CA THR A 51 2.17 -6.48 18.81
C THR A 51 2.53 -7.77 18.07
N LYS A 52 3.06 -7.66 16.86
CA LYS A 52 3.80 -8.71 16.14
C LYS A 52 4.84 -8.09 15.22
N LYS A 53 5.94 -8.82 14.95
CA LYS A 53 6.97 -8.37 14.02
C LYS A 53 6.44 -8.32 12.60
N MET A 54 6.58 -7.18 11.93
CA MET A 54 6.20 -6.95 10.54
C MET A 54 7.37 -7.20 9.58
N ALA A 55 7.08 -7.76 8.40
CA ALA A 55 8.07 -7.98 7.35
C ALA A 55 8.26 -6.69 6.54
N TRP A 56 8.96 -5.72 7.13
CA TRP A 56 9.15 -4.37 6.60
C TRP A 56 9.67 -4.35 5.16
N LYS A 57 10.75 -5.10 4.89
CA LYS A 57 11.35 -5.16 3.55
C LYS A 57 10.33 -5.59 2.49
N SER A 58 9.54 -6.63 2.76
CA SER A 58 8.52 -7.12 1.81
C SER A 58 7.43 -6.08 1.57
N LEU A 59 7.02 -5.34 2.61
CA LEU A 59 6.03 -4.28 2.52
C LEU A 59 6.52 -3.15 1.60
N VAL A 60 7.74 -2.66 1.81
CA VAL A 60 8.35 -1.62 0.97
C VAL A 60 8.51 -2.10 -0.47
N THR A 61 8.98 -3.35 -0.65
CA THR A 61 9.14 -3.95 -1.98
C THR A 61 7.82 -3.97 -2.75
N GLU A 62 6.72 -4.37 -2.11
CA GLU A 62 5.39 -4.41 -2.74
C GLU A 62 4.91 -3.00 -3.12
N LEU A 63 5.05 -2.01 -2.23
CA LEU A 63 4.66 -0.65 -2.55
C LEU A 63 5.49 -0.05 -3.70
N LEU A 64 6.80 -0.26 -3.73
CA LEU A 64 7.65 0.14 -4.85
C LEU A 64 7.24 -0.55 -6.15
N TRP A 65 6.86 -1.82 -6.10
CA TRP A 65 6.33 -2.55 -7.25
C TRP A 65 5.04 -1.91 -7.79
N PHE A 66 4.09 -1.52 -6.92
CA PHE A 66 2.91 -0.75 -7.34
C PHE A 66 3.29 0.59 -7.97
N LEU A 67 4.20 1.35 -7.35
CA LEU A 67 4.63 2.67 -7.84
C LEU A 67 5.38 2.60 -9.18
N ARG A 68 6.01 1.47 -9.51
CA ARG A 68 6.60 1.19 -10.84
C ARG A 68 5.54 0.92 -11.92
N GLY A 69 4.29 0.74 -11.54
CA GLY A 69 3.25 0.28 -12.45
C GLY A 69 3.54 -1.13 -12.99
N ASP A 70 4.25 -1.94 -12.21
CA ASP A 70 4.59 -3.31 -12.55
C ASP A 70 3.50 -4.28 -12.08
N THR A 71 3.33 -5.38 -12.79
CA THR A 71 2.34 -6.42 -12.52
C THR A 71 2.98 -7.81 -12.46
N ASN A 72 4.29 -7.91 -12.76
CA ASN A 72 5.01 -9.16 -12.78
C ASN A 72 5.69 -9.44 -11.44
N ILE A 73 5.48 -10.64 -10.89
CA ILE A 73 6.06 -11.04 -9.60
C ILE A 73 7.57 -11.22 -9.62
N LYS A 74 8.22 -11.22 -10.79
CA LYS A 74 9.68 -11.41 -10.90
C LYS A 74 10.44 -10.40 -10.06
N TYR A 75 10.08 -9.10 -10.15
CA TYR A 75 10.68 -8.06 -9.31
C TYR A 75 10.52 -8.35 -7.81
N LEU A 76 9.34 -8.83 -7.40
CA LEU A 76 9.10 -9.19 -6.00
C LEU A 76 10.03 -10.33 -5.55
N LEU A 77 10.15 -11.38 -6.37
CA LEU A 77 11.00 -12.52 -6.09
C LEU A 77 12.50 -12.16 -6.03
N GLU A 78 12.99 -11.32 -6.95
CA GLU A 78 14.35 -10.78 -6.95
C GLU A 78 14.68 -10.00 -5.68
N ASN A 79 13.66 -9.42 -5.03
CA ASN A 79 13.76 -8.71 -3.75
C ASN A 79 13.33 -9.55 -2.53
N ASN A 80 13.20 -10.88 -2.70
CA ASN A 80 12.79 -11.81 -1.64
C ASN A 80 11.43 -11.47 -1.01
N CYS A 81 10.48 -11.01 -1.82
CA CYS A 81 9.10 -10.76 -1.46
C CYS A 81 8.19 -11.82 -2.07
N HIS A 82 7.52 -12.61 -1.23
CA HIS A 82 6.77 -13.81 -1.62
C HIS A 82 5.25 -13.66 -1.46
N ILE A 83 4.77 -12.44 -1.25
CA ILE A 83 3.35 -12.17 -0.89
C ILE A 83 2.40 -12.69 -1.98
N TRP A 84 2.75 -12.54 -3.26
CA TRP A 84 1.91 -12.88 -4.42
C TRP A 84 2.16 -14.27 -5.01
N ASN A 85 3.07 -15.05 -4.46
CA ASN A 85 3.44 -16.35 -5.03
C ASN A 85 2.28 -17.32 -5.10
N GLY A 86 1.43 -17.33 -4.06
CA GLY A 86 0.27 -18.21 -3.98
C GLY A 86 -0.74 -17.95 -5.11
N ASP A 87 -1.06 -16.68 -5.35
CA ASP A 87 -2.02 -16.28 -6.37
C ASP A 87 -1.48 -16.53 -7.79
N ALA A 88 -0.21 -16.17 -8.05
CA ALA A 88 0.45 -16.45 -9.32
C ALA A 88 0.51 -17.96 -9.62
N TYR A 89 0.91 -18.76 -8.63
CA TYR A 89 0.99 -20.21 -8.79
C TYR A 89 -0.39 -20.85 -8.99
N LYS A 90 -1.41 -20.40 -8.27
CA LYS A 90 -2.78 -20.87 -8.45
C LYS A 90 -3.30 -20.56 -9.86
N ASN A 91 -3.04 -19.35 -10.36
CA ASN A 91 -3.36 -18.98 -11.74
C ASN A 91 -2.65 -19.89 -12.75
N TYR A 92 -1.34 -20.11 -12.57
CA TYR A 92 -0.58 -21.05 -13.39
C TYR A 92 -1.22 -22.46 -13.38
N LYS A 93 -1.50 -23.01 -12.19
CA LYS A 93 -2.10 -24.36 -12.06
C LYS A 93 -3.48 -24.47 -12.67
N SER A 94 -4.29 -23.42 -12.65
CA SER A 94 -5.63 -23.41 -13.25
C SER A 94 -5.61 -23.54 -14.77
N GLN A 95 -4.51 -23.11 -15.42
CA GLN A 95 -4.33 -23.13 -16.86
C GLN A 95 -3.57 -24.37 -17.37
N VAL A 96 -3.05 -25.22 -16.48
CA VAL A 96 -2.44 -26.50 -16.86
C VAL A 96 -3.56 -27.52 -17.15
N PRO A 97 -3.60 -28.12 -18.35
CA PRO A 97 -4.61 -29.13 -18.68
C PRO A 97 -4.61 -30.32 -17.72
N ASP A 98 -5.78 -30.87 -17.40
CA ASP A 98 -5.93 -32.00 -16.45
C ASP A 98 -5.18 -33.25 -16.92
N GLU A 99 -5.15 -33.49 -18.21
CA GLU A 99 -4.36 -34.59 -18.84
C GLU A 99 -2.88 -34.51 -18.52
N VAL A 100 -2.34 -33.30 -18.35
CA VAL A 100 -0.94 -33.06 -17.99
C VAL A 100 -0.71 -33.24 -16.47
N LYS A 101 -1.76 -33.01 -15.66
CA LYS A 101 -1.71 -33.17 -14.21
C LYS A 101 -1.59 -34.64 -13.81
N GLU A 102 -2.21 -35.56 -14.59
CA GLU A 102 -2.23 -36.99 -14.28
C GLU A 102 -0.99 -37.76 -14.80
N PHE A 103 -0.38 -37.33 -15.89
CA PHE A 103 0.58 -38.16 -16.65
C PHE A 103 2.06 -37.81 -16.49
N SER A 104 2.47 -36.80 -15.71
CA SER A 104 3.90 -36.51 -15.75
C SER A 104 4.54 -35.92 -14.49
N SER A 105 5.33 -36.76 -13.88
CA SER A 105 6.61 -36.40 -13.26
C SER A 105 7.67 -35.86 -14.26
N GLN A 106 7.37 -35.85 -15.56
CA GLN A 106 8.28 -35.45 -16.64
C GLN A 106 7.82 -34.33 -17.55
N SER A 107 6.58 -33.77 -17.40
CA SER A 107 6.18 -32.61 -18.20
C SER A 107 6.60 -31.33 -17.52
N ASN A 108 7.32 -30.49 -18.27
CA ASN A 108 7.70 -29.12 -17.89
C ASN A 108 6.52 -28.20 -17.52
N LEU A 109 5.28 -28.72 -17.46
CA LEU A 109 4.04 -28.00 -17.24
C LEU A 109 3.40 -28.25 -15.85
N ASN A 110 3.82 -29.27 -15.09
CA ASN A 110 3.29 -29.55 -13.74
C ASN A 110 4.31 -29.26 -12.65
N LEU A 111 4.81 -28.02 -12.61
CA LEU A 111 5.82 -27.59 -11.65
C LEU A 111 5.29 -27.63 -10.21
N SER A 112 6.18 -27.93 -9.25
CA SER A 112 5.95 -27.56 -7.85
C SER A 112 5.98 -26.03 -7.69
N MET A 113 5.49 -25.51 -6.56
CA MET A 113 5.59 -24.06 -6.29
C MET A 113 7.06 -23.59 -6.26
N GLN A 114 7.96 -24.39 -5.75
CA GLN A 114 9.38 -24.05 -5.70
C GLN A 114 9.99 -23.99 -7.11
N ASP A 115 9.72 -24.97 -7.96
CA ASP A 115 10.19 -24.99 -9.34
C ASP A 115 9.55 -23.87 -10.16
N PHE A 116 8.28 -23.54 -9.92
CA PHE A 116 7.61 -22.41 -10.54
C PHE A 116 8.32 -21.09 -10.20
N ILE A 117 8.59 -20.84 -8.92
CA ILE A 117 9.31 -19.64 -8.46
C ILE A 117 10.71 -19.58 -9.09
N GLN A 118 11.45 -20.69 -9.06
CA GLN A 118 12.79 -20.76 -9.66
C GLN A 118 12.74 -20.46 -11.14
N ARG A 119 11.77 -21.00 -11.85
CA ARG A 119 11.62 -20.76 -13.28
C ARG A 119 11.21 -19.32 -13.61
N ILE A 120 10.39 -18.65 -12.80
CA ILE A 120 10.12 -17.21 -12.94
C ILE A 120 11.41 -16.38 -12.85
N LEU A 121 12.34 -16.77 -11.97
CA LEU A 121 13.61 -16.05 -11.81
C LEU A 121 14.57 -16.29 -13.01
N GLU A 122 14.64 -17.50 -13.53
CA GLU A 122 15.66 -17.92 -14.51
C GLU A 122 15.23 -17.79 -15.97
N ASP A 123 13.93 -17.93 -16.26
CA ASP A 123 13.36 -17.95 -17.62
C ASP A 123 12.50 -16.70 -17.84
N SER A 124 13.01 -15.77 -18.63
CA SER A 124 12.34 -14.49 -18.90
C SER A 124 11.03 -14.64 -19.68
N ASP A 125 10.94 -15.60 -20.60
CA ASP A 125 9.71 -15.85 -21.37
C ASP A 125 8.65 -16.51 -20.47
N PHE A 126 9.06 -17.42 -19.61
CA PHE A 126 8.19 -18.00 -18.60
C PHE A 126 7.71 -16.95 -17.59
N ALA A 127 8.60 -16.09 -17.11
CA ALA A 127 8.25 -14.98 -16.22
C ALA A 127 7.26 -14.02 -16.88
N LYS A 128 7.48 -13.64 -18.14
CA LYS A 128 6.57 -12.75 -18.88
C LYS A 128 5.16 -13.32 -18.99
N LYS A 129 5.03 -14.63 -19.15
CA LYS A 129 3.74 -15.29 -19.33
C LYS A 129 3.05 -15.60 -18.00
N TRP A 130 3.78 -16.10 -17.01
CA TRP A 130 3.21 -16.69 -15.80
C TRP A 130 3.46 -15.90 -14.52
N GLY A 131 4.38 -14.94 -14.59
CA GLY A 131 4.65 -14.01 -13.50
C GLY A 131 3.71 -12.81 -13.50
N ASP A 132 3.05 -12.53 -14.62
CA ASP A 132 2.12 -11.41 -14.76
C ASP A 132 0.78 -11.73 -14.11
N LEU A 133 0.31 -10.84 -13.24
CA LEU A 133 -0.95 -10.97 -12.52
C LEU A 133 -2.12 -10.23 -13.19
N GLY A 134 -1.90 -9.75 -14.43
CA GLY A 134 -2.84 -8.86 -15.11
C GLY A 134 -2.82 -7.43 -14.56
N PRO A 135 -3.77 -6.58 -14.93
CA PRO A 135 -3.73 -5.15 -14.63
C PRO A 135 -4.10 -4.84 -13.16
N VAL A 136 -3.37 -5.45 -12.21
CA VAL A 136 -3.55 -5.23 -10.76
C VAL A 136 -3.00 -3.86 -10.35
N TYR A 137 -3.12 -3.50 -9.12
CA TYR A 137 -2.78 -2.22 -8.46
C TYR A 137 -1.83 -1.27 -9.21
N GLY A 138 -0.61 -1.73 -9.52
CA GLY A 138 0.40 -0.91 -10.18
C GLY A 138 -0.03 -0.44 -11.56
N ALA A 139 -0.61 -1.32 -12.39
CA ALA A 139 -1.15 -0.95 -13.68
C ALA A 139 -2.27 0.09 -13.54
N GLN A 140 -3.20 -0.10 -12.63
CA GLN A 140 -4.30 0.84 -12.43
C GLN A 140 -3.81 2.20 -11.93
N TRP A 141 -2.83 2.24 -11.05
CA TRP A 141 -2.30 3.48 -10.48
C TRP A 141 -1.46 4.28 -11.47
N ARG A 142 -0.66 3.60 -12.31
CA ARG A 142 0.36 4.23 -13.14
C ARG A 142 0.09 4.12 -14.65
N LYS A 143 -0.73 3.16 -15.08
CA LYS A 143 -0.91 2.81 -16.49
C LYS A 143 -2.36 2.45 -16.77
N TRP A 144 -3.31 3.24 -16.26
CA TRP A 144 -4.73 3.01 -16.52
C TRP A 144 -5.03 3.24 -17.99
N ASP A 145 -5.45 2.17 -18.67
CA ASP A 145 -5.85 2.24 -20.06
C ASP A 145 -7.25 2.86 -20.19
N SER A 146 -7.35 3.94 -20.96
CA SER A 146 -8.59 4.61 -21.27
C SER A 146 -8.79 4.69 -22.78
N LYS A 147 -10.00 4.40 -23.24
CA LYS A 147 -10.37 4.53 -24.66
C LYS A 147 -10.81 5.96 -24.93
N GLU A 148 -10.10 6.65 -25.79
CA GLU A 148 -10.49 7.98 -26.26
C GLU A 148 -10.97 7.91 -27.70
N ARG A 149 -12.04 8.64 -28.00
CA ARG A 149 -12.53 8.79 -29.37
C ARG A 149 -11.66 9.76 -30.11
N ILE A 150 -10.83 9.25 -31.03
CA ILE A 150 -10.02 10.06 -31.93
C ILE A 150 -10.83 10.34 -33.18
N VAL A 151 -11.08 11.62 -33.47
CA VAL A 151 -11.71 12.04 -34.73
C VAL A 151 -10.62 12.22 -35.77
N ILE A 152 -10.52 11.28 -36.72
CA ILE A 152 -9.56 11.36 -37.82
C ILE A 152 -10.30 11.86 -39.07
N GLY A 153 -9.84 12.98 -39.64
CA GLY A 153 -10.29 13.50 -40.92
C GLY A 153 -11.00 14.85 -40.87
N HIS A 154 -10.87 15.62 -41.96
CA HIS A 154 -11.38 17.00 -42.11
C HIS A 154 -12.93 17.07 -42.07
N ASN A 155 -13.64 15.99 -42.29
CA ASN A 155 -15.10 15.94 -42.35
C ASN A 155 -15.78 15.10 -41.28
N GLY A 156 -15.06 14.68 -40.22
CA GLY A 156 -15.65 13.92 -39.10
C GLY A 156 -16.19 12.51 -39.45
N MET A 157 -15.82 11.96 -40.63
CA MET A 157 -16.40 10.73 -41.14
C MET A 157 -15.73 9.45 -40.63
N TYR A 158 -14.62 9.52 -39.92
CA TYR A 158 -13.97 8.33 -39.35
C TYR A 158 -13.73 8.57 -37.86
N ASN A 159 -14.31 7.69 -37.03
CA ASN A 159 -14.06 7.64 -35.60
C ASN A 159 -13.20 6.42 -35.33
N GLU A 160 -11.95 6.62 -34.94
CA GLU A 160 -11.12 5.57 -34.35
C GLU A 160 -11.06 5.75 -32.84
N PHE A 161 -10.96 4.65 -32.11
CA PHE A 161 -10.69 4.68 -30.69
C PHE A 161 -9.20 4.46 -30.48
N GLY A 162 -8.52 5.46 -29.92
CA GLY A 162 -7.16 5.33 -29.43
C GLY A 162 -7.15 4.96 -27.94
N THR A 163 -6.10 4.29 -27.51
CA THR A 163 -5.86 4.06 -26.10
C THR A 163 -4.95 5.19 -25.59
N ILE A 164 -5.37 5.86 -24.53
CA ILE A 164 -4.52 6.76 -23.75
C ILE A 164 -4.20 6.10 -22.42
N VAL A 165 -2.99 6.30 -21.95
CA VAL A 165 -2.54 5.81 -20.65
C VAL A 165 -2.63 6.96 -19.64
N ILE A 166 -3.36 6.72 -18.54
CA ILE A 166 -3.53 7.68 -17.46
C ILE A 166 -2.67 7.23 -16.28
N ASP A 167 -1.69 8.07 -15.90
CA ASP A 167 -0.95 7.93 -14.67
C ASP A 167 -1.66 8.71 -13.55
N GLN A 168 -2.46 7.99 -12.75
CA GLN A 168 -3.24 8.58 -11.68
C GLN A 168 -2.37 9.16 -10.56
N ILE A 169 -1.21 8.53 -10.27
CA ILE A 169 -0.30 8.99 -9.21
C ILE A 169 0.38 10.30 -9.62
N SER A 170 0.95 10.36 -10.82
CA SER A 170 1.57 11.60 -11.32
C SER A 170 0.55 12.73 -11.42
N LYS A 171 -0.67 12.42 -11.85
CA LYS A 171 -1.77 13.39 -11.86
C LYS A 171 -2.11 13.88 -10.45
N LEU A 172 -2.21 12.97 -9.47
CA LEU A 172 -2.48 13.33 -8.07
C LEU A 172 -1.41 14.28 -7.53
N ILE A 173 -0.11 14.00 -7.77
CA ILE A 173 1.00 14.86 -7.33
C ILE A 173 0.89 16.26 -7.97
N ASN A 174 0.61 16.32 -9.28
CA ASN A 174 0.42 17.60 -9.96
C ASN A 174 -0.79 18.38 -9.40
N ASP A 175 -1.92 17.72 -9.21
CA ASP A 175 -3.14 18.33 -8.66
C ASP A 175 -2.92 18.82 -7.20
N LEU A 176 -2.15 18.09 -6.38
CA LEU A 176 -1.76 18.53 -5.04
C LEU A 176 -0.88 19.80 -5.06
N LYS A 177 0.02 19.93 -6.03
CA LYS A 177 0.88 21.11 -6.18
C LYS A 177 0.11 22.33 -6.71
N THR A 178 -0.91 22.13 -7.54
CA THR A 178 -1.60 23.22 -8.25
C THR A 178 -2.96 23.58 -7.63
N ASN A 179 -3.66 22.62 -7.03
CA ASN A 179 -4.97 22.81 -6.42
C ASN A 179 -5.15 21.86 -5.21
N PRO A 180 -4.43 22.11 -4.10
CA PRO A 180 -4.43 21.23 -2.93
C PRO A 180 -5.78 21.13 -2.21
N ASP A 181 -6.70 22.07 -2.42
CA ASP A 181 -8.04 22.06 -1.82
C ASP A 181 -9.09 21.31 -2.67
N SER A 182 -8.67 20.69 -3.76
CA SER A 182 -9.55 19.90 -4.63
C SER A 182 -10.15 18.70 -3.89
N ARG A 183 -11.46 18.47 -4.10
CA ARG A 183 -12.17 17.28 -3.61
C ARG A 183 -12.05 16.07 -4.55
N ARG A 184 -11.22 16.17 -5.60
CA ARG A 184 -10.99 15.13 -6.62
C ARG A 184 -9.61 14.49 -6.51
N LEU A 185 -8.93 14.66 -5.39
CA LEU A 185 -7.61 14.10 -5.11
C LEU A 185 -7.74 12.62 -4.75
N MET A 186 -7.98 11.79 -5.75
CA MET A 186 -8.29 10.36 -5.61
C MET A 186 -7.49 9.51 -6.60
N VAL A 187 -7.24 8.25 -6.20
CA VAL A 187 -6.68 7.20 -7.04
C VAL A 187 -7.56 5.95 -6.88
N SER A 188 -7.93 5.33 -8.00
CA SER A 188 -8.74 4.12 -8.04
C SER A 188 -7.94 2.95 -8.61
N ALA A 189 -8.06 1.78 -7.98
CA ALA A 189 -7.59 0.51 -8.53
C ALA A 189 -8.75 -0.35 -9.06
N TRP A 190 -10.02 0.07 -8.85
CA TRP A 190 -11.20 -0.66 -9.26
C TRP A 190 -11.63 -0.26 -10.67
N ASN A 191 -11.12 -0.98 -11.65
CA ASN A 191 -11.46 -0.81 -13.06
C ASN A 191 -12.42 -1.92 -13.48
N VAL A 192 -13.71 -1.60 -13.60
CA VAL A 192 -14.77 -2.57 -13.90
C VAL A 192 -14.56 -3.31 -15.22
N ASP A 193 -13.93 -2.65 -16.21
CA ASP A 193 -13.66 -3.25 -17.55
C ASP A 193 -12.51 -4.28 -17.51
N GLU A 194 -11.74 -4.33 -16.41
CA GLU A 194 -10.54 -5.14 -16.31
C GLU A 194 -10.50 -6.13 -15.14
N LEU A 195 -11.55 -6.16 -14.31
CA LEU A 195 -11.58 -7.05 -13.13
C LEU A 195 -11.35 -8.52 -13.48
N ASP A 196 -11.96 -8.98 -14.61
CA ASP A 196 -11.85 -10.37 -15.07
C ASP A 196 -10.48 -10.70 -15.69
N LYS A 197 -9.64 -9.69 -15.95
CA LYS A 197 -8.26 -9.86 -16.43
C LYS A 197 -7.27 -9.98 -15.28
N MET A 198 -7.66 -9.66 -14.05
CA MET A 198 -6.82 -9.67 -12.86
C MET A 198 -6.84 -11.06 -12.22
N VAL A 199 -5.65 -11.56 -11.84
CA VAL A 199 -5.54 -12.80 -11.06
C VAL A 199 -6.28 -12.65 -9.72
N LEU A 200 -6.23 -11.47 -9.13
CA LEU A 200 -6.96 -11.13 -7.91
C LEU A 200 -7.48 -9.68 -8.00
N PRO A 201 -8.82 -9.47 -8.03
CA PRO A 201 -9.40 -8.13 -7.97
C PRO A 201 -8.99 -7.38 -6.70
N PRO A 202 -8.73 -6.06 -6.77
CA PRO A 202 -8.17 -5.28 -5.68
C PRO A 202 -8.99 -5.36 -4.39
N CYS A 203 -8.36 -5.77 -3.28
CA CYS A 203 -8.97 -5.75 -1.94
C CYS A 203 -9.11 -4.30 -1.42
N HIS A 204 -8.05 -3.50 -1.52
CA HIS A 204 -8.07 -2.06 -1.29
C HIS A 204 -8.19 -1.34 -2.64
N TYR A 205 -9.39 -0.82 -2.90
CA TYR A 205 -9.81 -0.44 -4.25
C TYR A 205 -9.56 1.03 -4.61
N GLY A 206 -9.09 1.84 -3.67
CA GLY A 206 -8.76 3.24 -3.93
C GLY A 206 -8.46 4.00 -2.65
N PHE A 207 -7.93 5.21 -2.84
CA PHE A 207 -7.68 6.14 -1.74
C PHE A 207 -7.96 7.57 -2.17
N GLN A 208 -8.18 8.43 -1.18
CA GLN A 208 -8.35 9.87 -1.32
C GLN A 208 -7.40 10.57 -0.37
N VAL A 209 -6.88 11.71 -0.79
CA VAL A 209 -6.09 12.59 0.09
C VAL A 209 -6.84 13.90 0.35
N TYR A 210 -6.54 14.49 1.50
CA TYR A 210 -7.12 15.74 1.96
C TYR A 210 -6.04 16.60 2.58
N THR A 211 -6.02 17.89 2.28
CA THR A 211 -5.01 18.81 2.79
C THR A 211 -5.64 19.96 3.58
N THR A 212 -4.90 20.47 4.54
CA THR A 212 -5.23 21.69 5.27
C THR A 212 -4.00 22.56 5.44
N GLU A 213 -4.18 23.87 5.54
CA GLU A 213 -3.09 24.77 5.86
C GLU A 213 -2.59 24.53 7.29
N LEU A 214 -1.28 24.65 7.47
CA LEU A 214 -0.66 24.68 8.78
C LEU A 214 -0.88 26.08 9.41
N THR A 215 -1.23 26.09 10.69
CA THR A 215 -1.20 27.32 11.45
C THR A 215 0.22 27.87 11.57
N TYR A 216 0.36 29.16 11.84
CA TYR A 216 1.66 29.76 12.12
C TYR A 216 2.44 29.01 13.18
N GLN A 217 1.77 28.57 14.26
CA GLN A 217 2.40 27.83 15.37
C GLN A 217 2.88 26.44 14.94
N GLU A 218 2.13 25.73 14.09
CA GLU A 218 2.55 24.44 13.53
C GLU A 218 3.77 24.62 12.64
N ARG A 219 3.76 25.61 11.73
CA ARG A 219 4.91 25.95 10.86
C ARG A 219 6.14 26.31 11.69
N TYR A 220 5.96 27.15 12.71
CA TYR A 220 7.05 27.54 13.59
C TYR A 220 7.71 26.33 14.29
N LYS A 221 6.92 25.40 14.83
CA LYS A 221 7.45 24.17 15.45
C LYS A 221 8.28 23.33 14.46
N ILE A 222 7.83 23.20 13.23
CA ILE A 222 8.55 22.47 12.18
C ILE A 222 9.85 23.18 11.83
N TRP A 223 9.79 24.49 11.61
CA TRP A 223 10.97 25.30 11.34
C TRP A 223 11.99 25.23 12.48
N PHE A 224 11.52 25.38 13.72
CA PHE A 224 12.37 25.31 14.90
C PHE A 224 13.07 23.96 15.04
N SER A 225 12.36 22.86 14.87
CA SER A 225 12.92 21.50 14.94
C SER A 225 13.96 21.20 13.85
N ARG A 226 13.93 21.92 12.72
CA ARG A 226 14.91 21.78 11.63
C ARG A 226 16.17 22.62 11.81
N ASN A 227 16.05 23.73 12.51
CA ASN A 227 17.13 24.73 12.60
C ASN A 227 17.84 24.75 13.96
N TYR A 228 17.25 24.15 14.98
CA TYR A 228 17.80 24.18 16.35
C TYR A 228 17.86 22.78 16.96
N GLU A 229 18.91 22.53 17.74
CA GLU A 229 19.06 21.26 18.46
C GLU A 229 18.00 21.10 19.57
N THR A 230 17.67 19.85 19.89
CA THR A 230 16.74 19.51 20.97
C THR A 230 17.26 20.05 22.32
N GLY A 231 16.50 20.94 22.93
CA GLY A 231 16.83 21.53 24.24
C GLY A 231 16.94 23.06 24.26
N MET A 232 16.85 23.74 23.11
CA MET A 232 16.72 25.19 23.09
C MET A 232 15.27 25.60 23.42
N GLU A 233 15.12 26.61 24.26
CA GLU A 233 13.83 27.18 24.59
C GLU A 233 13.33 28.12 23.51
N TYR A 234 12.01 28.11 23.32
CA TYR A 234 11.29 29.03 22.46
C TYR A 234 11.56 30.50 22.91
N ASN A 235 11.95 31.32 21.93
CA ASN A 235 12.06 32.76 22.14
C ASN A 235 11.34 33.50 21.01
N GLU A 236 10.32 34.31 21.38
CA GLU A 236 9.53 35.10 20.43
C GLU A 236 10.37 36.06 19.54
N SER A 237 11.56 36.44 19.98
CA SER A 237 12.48 37.28 19.20
C SER A 237 13.16 36.54 18.02
N THR A 238 13.06 35.22 17.96
CA THR A 238 13.62 34.38 16.89
C THR A 238 12.56 33.89 15.90
N THR A 239 11.33 34.46 15.93
CA THR A 239 10.27 34.04 15.02
C THR A 239 10.61 34.42 13.58
N PRO A 240 10.63 33.43 12.64
CA PRO A 240 10.86 33.74 11.23
C PRO A 240 9.65 34.49 10.66
N ASP A 241 9.93 35.47 9.82
CA ASP A 241 8.91 36.06 8.98
C ASP A 241 8.69 35.14 7.77
N PHE A 242 7.78 34.20 7.89
CA PHE A 242 7.44 33.24 6.82
C PHE A 242 6.90 33.92 5.56
N ASP A 243 6.36 35.14 5.66
CA ASP A 243 5.79 35.86 4.53
C ASP A 243 6.85 36.56 3.68
N ASN A 244 8.02 36.86 4.26
CA ASN A 244 9.13 37.53 3.61
C ASN A 244 10.28 36.61 3.18
N SER A 245 10.26 35.32 3.56
CA SER A 245 11.34 34.41 3.19
C SER A 245 11.07 33.75 1.84
N TYR A 246 11.59 34.36 0.79
CA TYR A 246 11.54 33.85 -0.59
C TYR A 246 12.12 32.40 -0.75
N TYR A 247 12.77 31.86 0.26
CA TYR A 247 13.46 30.55 0.27
C TYR A 247 13.17 29.69 1.51
N ASP A 248 12.06 29.93 2.23
CA ASP A 248 11.76 29.06 3.38
C ASP A 248 11.18 27.71 2.93
N PRO A 249 11.93 26.58 3.10
CA PRO A 249 11.47 25.25 2.71
C PRO A 249 10.46 24.65 3.71
N THR A 250 10.03 25.41 4.72
CA THR A 250 9.07 24.91 5.73
C THR A 250 7.71 24.65 5.09
N PRO A 251 7.15 23.45 5.23
CA PRO A 251 5.84 23.14 4.68
C PRO A 251 4.77 24.15 5.10
N THR A 252 3.86 24.46 4.19
CA THR A 252 2.71 25.33 4.45
C THR A 252 1.43 24.56 4.73
N ARG A 253 1.40 23.29 4.38
CA ARG A 253 0.22 22.43 4.46
C ARG A 253 0.56 21.09 5.09
N LYS A 254 -0.48 20.43 5.61
CA LYS A 254 -0.46 19.03 6.03
C LYS A 254 -1.44 18.23 5.20
N ILE A 255 -1.15 16.93 5.05
CA ILE A 255 -1.89 16.02 4.19
C ILE A 255 -2.31 14.77 4.96
N SER A 256 -3.57 14.37 4.79
CA SER A 256 -4.14 13.12 5.29
C SER A 256 -4.49 12.19 4.13
N LEU A 257 -4.43 10.88 4.38
CA LEU A 257 -4.80 9.87 3.40
C LEU A 257 -5.86 8.93 3.97
N MET A 258 -6.91 8.69 3.19
CA MET A 258 -7.97 7.74 3.51
C MET A 258 -8.03 6.66 2.43
N TRP A 259 -7.71 5.40 2.78
CA TRP A 259 -7.89 4.27 1.86
C TRP A 259 -9.21 3.56 2.10
N ASN A 260 -9.74 2.94 1.04
CA ASN A 260 -10.99 2.20 1.05
C ASN A 260 -10.72 0.74 0.68
N GLN A 261 -11.08 -0.17 1.55
CA GLN A 261 -10.82 -1.59 1.41
C GLN A 261 -12.11 -2.40 1.53
N ARG A 262 -12.48 -3.16 0.48
CA ARG A 262 -13.73 -3.94 0.42
C ARG A 262 -13.64 -5.28 1.15
N SER A 263 -12.44 -5.86 1.21
CA SER A 263 -12.17 -7.19 1.78
C SER A 263 -10.90 -7.12 2.62
N VAL A 264 -11.03 -7.39 3.91
CA VAL A 264 -10.00 -7.13 4.91
C VAL A 264 -9.67 -8.40 5.67
N ASP A 265 -8.63 -9.13 5.24
CA ASP A 265 -8.01 -10.12 6.10
C ASP A 265 -7.39 -9.40 7.31
N SER A 266 -8.05 -9.49 8.44
CA SER A 266 -7.68 -8.72 9.62
C SER A 266 -6.36 -9.15 10.24
N PHE A 267 -5.95 -10.41 10.08
CA PHE A 267 -4.77 -10.94 10.76
C PHE A 267 -3.50 -10.82 9.93
N LEU A 268 -3.51 -11.24 8.66
CA LEU A 268 -2.33 -11.18 7.79
C LEU A 268 -2.31 -9.89 6.94
N GLY A 269 -3.43 -9.52 6.31
CA GLY A 269 -3.48 -8.44 5.34
C GLY A 269 -3.51 -7.04 5.96
N LEU A 270 -4.44 -6.76 6.88
CA LEU A 270 -4.65 -5.42 7.42
C LEU A 270 -3.40 -4.76 8.02
N PRO A 271 -2.57 -5.46 8.80
CA PRO A 271 -1.32 -4.88 9.32
C PRO A 271 -0.37 -4.38 8.22
N PHE A 272 -0.30 -5.11 7.09
CA PHE A 272 0.46 -4.68 5.91
C PHE A 272 -0.16 -3.46 5.25
N ASN A 273 -1.50 -3.44 5.06
CA ASN A 273 -2.18 -2.32 4.43
C ASN A 273 -2.05 -1.03 5.24
N ILE A 274 -2.17 -1.08 6.57
CA ILE A 274 -1.94 0.07 7.45
C ILE A 274 -0.56 0.68 7.21
N ALA A 275 0.48 -0.13 7.27
CA ALA A 275 1.85 0.35 7.12
C ALA A 275 2.18 0.76 5.67
N SER A 276 1.63 0.06 4.66
CA SER A 276 1.82 0.39 3.26
C SER A 276 1.18 1.73 2.88
N TYR A 277 -0.05 2.00 3.34
CA TYR A 277 -0.69 3.30 3.12
C TYR A 277 -0.07 4.41 3.98
N GLY A 278 0.46 4.08 5.17
CA GLY A 278 1.29 5.00 5.95
C GLY A 278 2.56 5.41 5.19
N LEU A 279 3.24 4.45 4.56
CA LEU A 279 4.42 4.72 3.74
C LEU A 279 4.05 5.52 2.48
N LEU A 280 2.94 5.19 1.82
CA LEU A 280 2.46 5.95 0.68
C LEU A 280 2.14 7.41 1.05
N LEU A 281 1.53 7.65 2.22
CA LEU A 281 1.27 8.99 2.72
C LEU A 281 2.57 9.77 2.95
N GLU A 282 3.60 9.16 3.54
CA GLU A 282 4.92 9.77 3.74
C GLU A 282 5.59 10.12 2.39
N ILE A 283 5.52 9.21 1.41
CA ILE A 283 6.05 9.44 0.07
C ILE A 283 5.34 10.62 -0.62
N ILE A 284 4.01 10.62 -0.63
CA ILE A 284 3.22 11.70 -1.24
C ILE A 284 3.52 13.04 -0.54
N ALA A 285 3.52 13.06 0.80
CA ALA A 285 3.80 14.26 1.57
C ALA A 285 5.18 14.86 1.23
N ARG A 286 6.20 14.01 1.09
CA ARG A 286 7.54 14.43 0.66
C ARG A 286 7.54 15.03 -0.75
N GLU A 287 6.88 14.40 -1.72
CA GLU A 287 6.84 14.84 -3.12
C GLU A 287 6.19 16.21 -3.30
N VAL A 288 5.31 16.60 -2.39
CA VAL A 288 4.58 17.87 -2.44
C VAL A 288 4.96 18.85 -1.34
N ASN A 289 6.03 18.57 -0.58
CA ASN A 289 6.48 19.35 0.58
C ASN A 289 5.35 19.69 1.56
N MET A 290 4.63 18.66 1.98
CA MET A 290 3.58 18.74 3.02
C MET A 290 3.97 17.87 4.24
N VAL A 291 3.29 18.10 5.37
CA VAL A 291 3.44 17.28 6.58
C VAL A 291 2.41 16.16 6.58
N PRO A 292 2.80 14.88 6.75
CA PRO A 292 1.81 13.82 6.93
C PRO A 292 1.04 14.02 8.24
N ASP A 293 -0.31 14.00 8.17
CA ASP A 293 -1.19 14.30 9.31
C ASP A 293 -1.92 13.05 9.80
N GLU A 294 -2.93 12.58 9.08
CA GLU A 294 -3.77 11.47 9.50
C GLU A 294 -3.87 10.37 8.44
N LEU A 295 -3.73 9.13 8.87
CA LEU A 295 -3.99 7.94 8.07
C LEU A 295 -5.32 7.33 8.49
N ILE A 296 -6.23 7.08 7.53
CA ILE A 296 -7.59 6.57 7.79
C ILE A 296 -7.85 5.35 6.91
N GLY A 297 -8.29 4.25 7.52
CA GLY A 297 -8.72 3.06 6.80
C GLY A 297 -10.22 2.85 6.90
N ASN A 298 -10.93 2.95 5.78
CA ASN A 298 -12.33 2.54 5.67
C ASN A 298 -12.40 1.07 5.27
N LEU A 299 -12.90 0.24 6.16
CA LEU A 299 -12.84 -1.21 6.09
C LEU A 299 -14.25 -1.78 5.87
N GLY A 300 -14.47 -2.48 4.76
CA GLY A 300 -15.74 -3.07 4.36
C GLY A 300 -16.03 -4.41 5.07
N ASP A 301 -15.84 -5.54 4.39
CA ASP A 301 -15.93 -6.88 5.02
C ASP A 301 -14.63 -7.16 5.79
N VAL A 302 -14.69 -6.96 7.10
CA VAL A 302 -13.54 -7.12 8.00
C VAL A 302 -13.62 -8.50 8.64
N HIS A 303 -12.77 -9.41 8.19
CA HIS A 303 -12.87 -10.82 8.55
C HIS A 303 -11.60 -11.39 9.15
N LEU A 304 -11.80 -12.39 10.00
CA LEU A 304 -10.77 -13.23 10.57
C LEU A 304 -11.01 -14.67 10.09
N TYR A 305 -10.03 -15.26 9.43
CA TYR A 305 -10.12 -16.67 9.04
C TYR A 305 -10.22 -17.59 10.26
N SER A 306 -10.98 -18.67 10.13
CA SER A 306 -11.21 -19.60 11.26
C SER A 306 -9.93 -20.24 11.80
N ASN A 307 -8.93 -20.42 10.95
CA ASN A 307 -7.60 -20.93 11.29
C ASN A 307 -6.64 -19.88 11.89
N HIS A 308 -7.08 -18.63 12.07
CA HIS A 308 -6.30 -17.53 12.68
C HIS A 308 -6.81 -17.13 14.08
N LEU A 309 -7.84 -17.79 14.61
CA LEU A 309 -8.48 -17.40 15.87
C LEU A 309 -7.52 -17.41 17.07
N GLU A 310 -6.72 -18.46 17.22
CA GLU A 310 -5.78 -18.55 18.34
C GLU A 310 -4.64 -17.54 18.22
N GLN A 311 -4.18 -17.29 17.02
CA GLN A 311 -3.17 -16.26 16.73
C GLN A 311 -3.69 -14.83 17.04
N ALA A 312 -4.94 -14.56 16.71
CA ALA A 312 -5.57 -13.29 17.03
C ALA A 312 -5.73 -13.09 18.53
N LYS A 313 -6.17 -14.12 19.27
CA LYS A 313 -6.26 -14.09 20.73
C LYS A 313 -4.90 -13.84 21.38
N GLU A 314 -3.84 -14.49 20.88
CA GLU A 314 -2.47 -14.26 21.34
C GLU A 314 -2.07 -12.80 21.13
N GLN A 315 -2.32 -12.25 19.93
CA GLN A 315 -1.94 -10.86 19.60
C GLN A 315 -2.71 -9.83 20.44
N ILE A 316 -3.99 -10.08 20.74
CA ILE A 316 -4.82 -9.21 21.61
C ILE A 316 -4.20 -9.07 23.01
N MET A 317 -3.58 -10.10 23.53
CA MET A 317 -3.00 -10.10 24.88
C MET A 317 -1.62 -9.42 24.97
N ARG A 318 -0.99 -9.09 23.84
CA ARG A 318 0.34 -8.50 23.81
C ARG A 318 0.30 -7.02 24.12
N LYS A 319 1.19 -6.55 25.00
CA LYS A 319 1.30 -5.12 25.33
C LYS A 319 1.99 -4.37 24.19
N PRO A 320 1.40 -3.29 23.63
CA PRO A 320 2.05 -2.49 22.60
C PRO A 320 3.32 -1.81 23.08
N PHE A 321 4.33 -1.74 22.19
CA PHE A 321 5.50 -0.87 22.34
C PHE A 321 5.24 0.50 21.71
N ASN A 322 6.18 1.41 21.80
CA ASN A 322 6.11 2.69 21.09
C ASN A 322 6.20 2.46 19.57
N LEU A 323 5.53 3.32 18.81
CA LEU A 323 5.66 3.28 17.37
C LEU A 323 7.06 3.74 16.94
N PRO A 324 7.58 3.17 15.83
CA PRO A 324 8.87 3.55 15.29
C PRO A 324 8.82 4.89 14.56
N ILE A 325 10.00 5.33 14.13
CA ILE A 325 10.20 6.51 13.27
C ILE A 325 10.62 6.01 11.90
N LEU A 326 9.99 6.52 10.85
CA LEU A 326 10.42 6.29 9.46
C LEU A 326 11.40 7.37 9.04
N GLU A 327 12.54 6.95 8.48
CA GLU A 327 13.45 7.81 7.74
C GLU A 327 13.52 7.35 6.30
N ILE A 328 13.31 8.26 5.38
CA ILE A 328 13.51 8.05 3.95
C ILE A 328 14.82 8.70 3.56
N SER A 329 15.71 7.97 2.89
CA SER A 329 17.01 8.47 2.46
C SER A 329 16.87 9.79 1.71
N LEU A 330 17.79 10.72 1.99
CA LEU A 330 17.89 11.98 1.24
C LEU A 330 18.50 11.67 -0.13
N GLY A 331 17.66 11.43 -1.10
CA GLY A 331 18.06 11.10 -2.46
C GLY A 331 17.24 11.87 -3.50
N GLU A 332 17.88 12.20 -4.59
CA GLU A 332 17.32 12.51 -5.88
C GLU A 332 17.44 11.25 -6.74
N PRO A 333 16.52 10.89 -7.54
CA PRO A 333 15.31 11.60 -7.99
C PRO A 333 14.06 11.33 -7.13
N SER A 334 12.94 12.00 -7.49
CA SER A 334 11.59 11.75 -6.97
C SER A 334 11.23 10.25 -6.96
N ILE A 335 10.64 9.77 -5.85
CA ILE A 335 10.18 8.37 -5.72
C ILE A 335 9.05 8.08 -6.73
N ILE A 336 8.22 9.06 -7.01
CA ILE A 336 7.08 8.93 -7.92
C ILE A 336 7.52 8.98 -9.40
N GLU A 337 8.48 9.84 -9.73
CA GLU A 337 8.96 9.99 -11.12
C GLU A 337 9.92 8.86 -11.53
N SER A 338 10.70 8.36 -10.59
CA SER A 338 11.73 7.34 -10.85
C SER A 338 11.78 6.27 -9.75
N PRO A 339 10.67 5.53 -9.55
CA PRO A 339 10.59 4.52 -8.49
C PRO A 339 11.60 3.37 -8.67
N GLU A 340 12.14 3.17 -9.88
CA GLU A 340 13.16 2.18 -10.18
C GLU A 340 14.51 2.48 -9.52
N ASN A 341 14.78 3.73 -9.20
CA ASN A 341 16.01 4.14 -8.52
C ASN A 341 15.96 3.93 -7.01
N TRP A 342 14.82 3.53 -6.48
CA TRP A 342 14.60 3.31 -5.05
C TRP A 342 14.52 1.82 -4.71
N SER A 343 15.06 1.49 -3.55
CA SER A 343 15.10 0.14 -3.01
C SER A 343 14.58 0.11 -1.57
N PRO A 344 14.21 -1.05 -1.03
CA PRO A 344 13.76 -1.15 0.36
C PRO A 344 14.77 -0.66 1.40
N SER A 345 16.07 -0.59 1.08
CA SER A 345 17.11 -0.08 1.98
C SER A 345 17.09 1.43 2.17
N ASP A 346 16.39 2.16 1.29
CA ASP A 346 16.25 3.62 1.37
C ASP A 346 15.17 4.06 2.37
N PHE A 347 14.41 3.10 2.90
CA PHE A 347 13.34 3.29 3.87
C PHE A 347 13.72 2.63 5.20
N ILE A 348 14.21 3.43 6.14
CA ILE A 348 14.76 2.96 7.40
C ILE A 348 13.75 3.17 8.51
N VAL A 349 13.42 2.10 9.23
CA VAL A 349 12.57 2.16 10.42
C VAL A 349 13.46 2.17 11.65
N LYS A 350 13.52 3.31 12.36
CA LYS A 350 14.30 3.47 13.58
C LYS A 350 13.47 3.21 14.84
N ASN A 351 14.12 2.70 15.87
CA ASN A 351 13.50 2.43 17.17
C ASN A 351 12.33 1.45 17.09
N TYR A 352 12.35 0.52 16.12
CA TYR A 352 11.29 -0.48 16.00
C TYR A 352 11.50 -1.61 17.00
N GLU A 353 10.71 -1.59 18.04
CA GLU A 353 10.58 -2.68 19.01
C GLU A 353 9.24 -3.38 18.80
N SER A 354 9.25 -4.71 18.74
CA SER A 354 8.05 -5.49 18.51
C SER A 354 8.12 -6.86 19.18
N HIS A 355 6.95 -7.41 19.45
CA HIS A 355 6.85 -8.83 19.79
C HIS A 355 7.26 -9.71 18.61
N ASN A 356 7.61 -10.97 18.90
CA ASN A 356 7.94 -11.97 17.90
C ASN A 356 6.80 -12.17 16.88
N THR A 357 7.16 -12.62 15.69
CA THR A 357 6.21 -13.02 14.65
C THR A 357 5.24 -14.07 15.18
N ILE A 358 3.96 -13.93 14.85
CA ILE A 358 2.95 -14.97 15.02
C ILE A 358 2.73 -15.59 13.65
N LYS A 359 3.10 -16.86 13.49
CA LYS A 359 2.90 -17.59 12.23
C LYS A 359 1.43 -17.98 12.08
N ALA A 360 0.88 -17.77 10.89
CA ALA A 360 -0.46 -18.19 10.52
C ALA A 360 -0.44 -18.75 9.08
N PRO A 361 -1.25 -19.75 8.75
CA PRO A 361 -1.34 -20.29 7.40
C PRO A 361 -2.03 -19.27 6.46
N LEU A 362 -1.57 -19.18 5.23
CA LEU A 362 -2.32 -18.45 4.19
C LEU A 362 -3.61 -19.21 3.84
N SER A 363 -4.70 -18.49 3.68
CA SER A 363 -5.98 -19.03 3.20
C SER A 363 -6.16 -18.60 1.73
N ASN A 364 -5.79 -19.51 0.79
CA ASN A 364 -5.76 -19.27 -0.67
C ASN A 364 -6.81 -20.11 -1.42
#